data_35458354bbbfb6d35339e53abe08a146
#
_entry.id   35458354bbbfb6d35339e53abe08a146
#
_cell.length_a   1.000
_cell.length_b   1.000
_cell.length_c   1.000
_cell.angle_alpha   90.00
_cell.angle_beta   90.00
_cell.angle_gamma   90.00
#
_symmetry.space_group_name_H-M   'P 1'
#
loop_
_entity.id
_entity.type
_entity.pdbx_description
1 polymer ?
#
loop_
_entity_poly.entity_id
_entity_poly.type
_entity_poly.pdbx_seq_one_letter_code
_entity_poly.pdbx_strand_id
1 'polypeptide(L)'
;MEWFTQSDERITLRLHVQPGAKKTEVAGLYGDCLKVRLAAPPVDGKANDCLMRALSDWFSVPLRQVSLKSGETSRRKVVEISGSNKNPQELLSG
;
A
#
# COMPACT_ATOMS: atom_id res chain seq x y z
N MET A 1 -15.88 -6.72 -3.45
CA MET A 1 -15.43 -5.32 -3.54
C MET A 1 -13.97 -5.27 -3.92
N GLU A 2 -13.61 -4.28 -4.65
CA GLU A 2 -12.23 -4.18 -5.09
C GLU A 2 -11.35 -3.58 -4.00
N TRP A 3 -10.09 -3.99 -4.01
CA TRP A 3 -9.10 -3.50 -3.05
C TRP A 3 -8.64 -2.07 -3.35
N PHE A 4 -9.09 -1.51 -4.46
CA PHE A 4 -8.77 -0.13 -4.81
C PHE A 4 -9.94 0.55 -5.49
N THR A 5 -9.94 1.89 -5.43
CA THR A 5 -10.80 2.73 -6.25
C THR A 5 -9.93 3.78 -6.90
N GLN A 6 -10.30 4.18 -8.09
CA GLN A 6 -9.54 5.17 -8.84
C GLN A 6 -10.48 6.23 -9.36
N SER A 7 -10.16 7.50 -9.09
CA SER A 7 -11.00 8.64 -9.46
C SER A 7 -10.09 9.80 -9.79
N ASP A 8 -10.22 10.32 -11.01
CA ASP A 8 -9.37 11.40 -11.51
C ASP A 8 -7.90 11.09 -11.31
N GLU A 9 -7.20 11.84 -10.46
CA GLU A 9 -5.78 11.64 -10.23
C GLU A 9 -5.50 10.95 -8.89
N ARG A 10 -6.52 10.36 -8.28
CA ARG A 10 -6.39 9.74 -6.96
C ARG A 10 -6.69 8.26 -7.00
N ILE A 11 -5.87 7.51 -6.31
CA ILE A 11 -6.05 6.07 -6.14
C ILE A 11 -6.16 5.81 -4.65
N THR A 12 -7.22 5.11 -4.24
CA THR A 12 -7.40 4.72 -2.85
C THR A 12 -7.21 3.21 -2.76
N LEU A 13 -6.28 2.79 -1.91
CA LEU A 13 -5.93 1.38 -1.75
C LEU A 13 -6.39 0.87 -0.39
N ARG A 14 -6.97 -0.33 -0.38
CA ARG A 14 -7.28 -1.05 0.85
C ARG A 14 -6.26 -2.16 0.99
N LEU A 15 -5.45 -2.09 2.04
CA LEU A 15 -4.30 -2.95 2.21
C LEU A 15 -4.40 -3.73 3.51
N HIS A 16 -3.87 -4.95 3.48
CA HIS A 16 -3.64 -5.75 4.68
C HIS A 16 -2.14 -6.00 4.75
N VAL A 17 -1.49 -5.44 5.77
CA VAL A 17 -0.03 -5.48 5.85
C VAL A 17 0.45 -6.53 6.84
N GLN A 18 1.58 -7.15 6.52
CA GLN A 18 2.22 -8.14 7.37
C GLN A 18 3.69 -7.75 7.53
N PRO A 19 4.05 -7.13 8.66
CA PRO A 19 5.45 -6.79 8.92
C PRO A 19 6.24 -8.04 9.32
N GLY A 20 7.55 -7.89 9.44
CA GLY A 20 8.42 -8.99 9.83
C GLY A 20 8.80 -9.92 8.70
N ALA A 21 8.53 -9.55 7.45
CA ALA A 21 8.91 -10.35 6.31
C ALA A 21 10.36 -10.09 5.93
N LYS A 22 10.93 -10.98 5.12
CA LYS A 22 12.31 -10.82 4.67
C LYS A 22 12.43 -9.79 3.57
N LYS A 23 11.36 -9.57 2.81
CA LYS A 23 11.37 -8.55 1.77
C LYS A 23 9.97 -7.96 1.61
N THR A 24 9.93 -6.74 1.13
CA THR A 24 8.68 -6.02 0.89
C THR A 24 8.14 -6.42 -0.47
N GLU A 25 6.92 -6.97 -0.50
CA GLU A 25 6.32 -7.45 -1.73
C GLU A 25 4.82 -7.56 -1.61
N VAL A 26 4.15 -7.55 -2.76
CA VAL A 26 2.72 -7.84 -2.83
C VAL A 26 2.54 -9.34 -2.73
N ALA A 27 1.64 -9.77 -1.85
CA ALA A 27 1.40 -11.19 -1.60
C ALA A 27 0.06 -11.68 -2.16
N GLY A 28 -0.64 -10.87 -2.95
CA GLY A 28 -1.91 -11.24 -3.55
C GLY A 28 -3.09 -10.62 -2.82
N LEU A 29 -4.26 -11.19 -3.00
CA LEU A 29 -5.48 -10.68 -2.39
C LEU A 29 -5.76 -11.36 -1.06
N TYR A 30 -6.36 -10.61 -0.14
CA TYR A 30 -6.76 -11.11 1.16
C TYR A 30 -8.12 -10.50 1.47
N GLY A 31 -9.20 -11.22 1.19
CA GLY A 31 -10.55 -10.68 1.28
C GLY A 31 -10.72 -9.54 0.28
N ASP A 32 -11.13 -8.38 0.77
CA ASP A 32 -11.31 -7.18 -0.03
C ASP A 32 -10.09 -6.27 -0.01
N CYS A 33 -8.93 -6.80 0.43
CA CYS A 33 -7.69 -6.03 0.55
C CYS A 33 -6.59 -6.65 -0.30
N LEU A 34 -5.60 -5.83 -0.65
CA LEU A 34 -4.36 -6.32 -1.23
C LEU A 34 -3.42 -6.61 -0.06
N LYS A 35 -2.90 -7.83 0.00
CA LYS A 35 -1.96 -8.19 1.05
C LYS A 35 -0.55 -7.76 0.67
N VAL A 36 0.11 -7.07 1.58
CA VAL A 36 1.48 -6.58 1.38
C VAL A 36 2.36 -7.05 2.54
N ARG A 37 3.44 -7.74 2.21
CA ARG A 37 4.44 -8.10 3.21
C ARG A 37 5.46 -6.98 3.29
N LEU A 38 5.86 -6.65 4.52
CA LEU A 38 6.80 -5.55 4.76
C LEU A 38 8.06 -6.05 5.42
N ALA A 39 9.21 -5.71 4.85
CA ALA A 39 10.51 -6.00 5.44
C ALA A 39 10.82 -4.92 6.49
N ALA A 40 10.00 -4.90 7.55
CA ALA A 40 10.12 -3.95 8.64
C ALA A 40 9.68 -4.63 9.92
N PRO A 41 10.22 -4.21 11.09
CA PRO A 41 9.77 -4.78 12.36
C PRO A 41 8.31 -4.43 12.63
N PRO A 42 7.61 -5.21 13.46
CA PRO A 42 6.19 -4.96 13.76
C PRO A 42 6.02 -3.80 14.74
N VAL A 43 6.54 -2.65 14.36
CA VAL A 43 6.43 -1.39 15.07
C VAL A 43 5.70 -0.44 14.14
N ASP A 44 4.58 0.11 14.58
CA ASP A 44 3.68 0.85 13.72
C ASP A 44 4.36 1.93 12.87
N GLY A 45 5.16 2.79 13.49
CA GLY A 45 5.84 3.84 12.74
C GLY A 45 6.78 3.31 11.67
N LYS A 46 7.50 2.25 11.97
CA LYS A 46 8.45 1.67 11.01
C LYS A 46 7.74 0.91 9.90
N ALA A 47 6.69 0.18 10.24
CA ALA A 47 5.90 -0.55 9.25
C ALA A 47 5.19 0.42 8.31
N ASN A 48 4.61 1.49 8.85
CA ASN A 48 3.94 2.50 8.02
C ASN A 48 4.92 3.19 7.08
N ASP A 49 6.09 3.56 7.58
CA ASP A 49 7.12 4.20 6.76
C ASP A 49 7.57 3.29 5.62
N CYS A 50 7.79 2.02 5.92
CA CYS A 50 8.17 1.04 4.93
C CYS A 50 7.10 0.90 3.84
N LEU A 51 5.82 0.85 4.25
CA LEU A 51 4.70 0.74 3.32
C LEU A 51 4.63 1.97 2.40
N MET A 52 4.74 3.16 2.98
CA MET A 52 4.65 4.39 2.19
C MET A 52 5.76 4.49 1.16
N ARG A 53 6.98 4.10 1.53
CA ARG A 53 8.11 4.11 0.61
C ARG A 53 7.93 3.10 -0.52
N ALA A 54 7.43 1.91 -0.20
CA ALA A 54 7.16 0.89 -1.20
C ALA A 54 6.11 1.37 -2.21
N LEU A 55 5.02 1.97 -1.71
CA LEU A 55 3.97 2.48 -2.58
C LEU A 55 4.45 3.63 -3.46
N SER A 56 5.29 4.51 -2.90
CA SER A 56 5.91 5.59 -3.65
C SER A 56 6.69 5.03 -4.85
N ASP A 57 7.49 3.99 -4.62
CA ASP A 57 8.25 3.35 -5.68
C ASP A 57 7.36 2.65 -6.70
N TRP A 58 6.41 1.85 -6.22
CA TRP A 58 5.55 1.05 -7.09
C TRP A 58 4.67 1.92 -7.99
N PHE A 59 4.25 3.07 -7.49
CA PHE A 59 3.40 3.98 -8.26
C PHE A 59 4.16 5.13 -8.91
N SER A 60 5.48 5.15 -8.74
CA SER A 60 6.37 6.15 -9.37
C SER A 60 5.96 7.58 -9.04
N VAL A 61 5.69 7.84 -7.76
CA VAL A 61 5.34 9.17 -7.27
C VAL A 61 6.23 9.54 -6.09
N PRO A 62 6.40 10.83 -5.82
CA PRO A 62 7.13 11.26 -4.61
C PRO A 62 6.39 10.80 -3.36
N LEU A 63 7.15 10.60 -2.29
CA LEU A 63 6.59 10.13 -1.03
C LEU A 63 5.47 11.04 -0.52
N ARG A 64 5.57 12.34 -0.75
CA ARG A 64 4.56 13.30 -0.31
C ARG A 64 3.19 13.10 -0.98
N GLN A 65 3.15 12.33 -2.05
CA GLN A 65 1.89 12.03 -2.75
C GLN A 65 1.24 10.75 -2.28
N VAL A 66 1.83 10.10 -1.28
CA VAL A 66 1.29 8.90 -0.65
C VAL A 66 0.83 9.28 0.75
N SER A 67 -0.45 9.07 1.06
CA SER A 67 -1.04 9.48 2.34
C SER A 67 -1.74 8.30 3.00
N LEU A 68 -1.42 8.07 4.27
CA LEU A 68 -2.13 7.08 5.08
C LEU A 68 -3.42 7.73 5.59
N LYS A 69 -4.56 7.19 5.19
CA LYS A 69 -5.87 7.76 5.55
C LYS A 69 -6.47 7.12 6.78
N SER A 70 -6.21 5.84 7.00
CA SER A 70 -6.68 5.18 8.22
C SER A 70 -5.83 3.95 8.51
N GLY A 71 -5.92 3.45 9.75
CA GLY A 71 -5.24 2.23 10.12
C GLY A 71 -3.81 2.42 10.58
N GLU A 72 -3.47 3.55 11.22
CA GLU A 72 -2.09 3.80 11.68
C GLU A 72 -1.57 2.68 12.58
N THR A 73 -2.43 2.15 13.45
CA THR A 73 -2.05 1.10 14.39
C THR A 73 -2.69 -0.24 14.07
N SER A 74 -3.26 -0.38 12.89
CA SER A 74 -3.96 -1.58 12.46
C SER A 74 -3.21 -2.22 11.30
N ARG A 75 -3.41 -3.52 11.10
CA ARG A 75 -2.88 -4.21 9.92
C ARG A 75 -3.71 -3.90 8.68
N ARG A 76 -4.94 -3.45 8.84
CA ARG A 76 -5.77 -3.01 7.72
C ARG A 76 -5.61 -1.50 7.58
N LYS A 77 -5.16 -1.09 6.41
CA LYS A 77 -4.82 0.32 6.16
C LYS A 77 -5.49 0.79 4.89
N VAL A 78 -5.83 2.08 4.89
CA VAL A 78 -6.33 2.76 3.68
C VAL A 78 -5.31 3.83 3.33
N VAL A 79 -4.81 3.78 2.11
CA VAL A 79 -3.78 4.70 1.62
C VAL A 79 -4.29 5.37 0.35
N GLU A 80 -4.04 6.66 0.23
CA GLU A 80 -4.38 7.43 -0.96
C GLU A 80 -3.12 7.86 -1.68
N ILE A 81 -3.10 7.67 -2.99
CA ILE A 81 -1.98 8.07 -3.84
C ILE A 81 -2.51 9.06 -4.87
N SER A 82 -1.83 10.20 -5.02
CA SER A 82 -2.19 11.22 -5.99
C SER A 82 -1.14 11.34 -7.09
N GLY A 83 -1.60 11.69 -8.28
CA GLY A 83 -0.70 12.01 -9.38
C GLY A 83 -0.02 10.82 -10.05
N SER A 84 -0.50 9.60 -9.85
CA SER A 84 0.07 8.44 -10.50
C SER A 84 -0.72 8.05 -11.74
N ASN A 85 0.00 7.64 -12.78
CA ASN A 85 -0.60 7.12 -14.01
C ASN A 85 -0.61 5.59 -14.03
N LYS A 86 -0.15 4.96 -12.96
CA LYS A 86 -0.07 3.50 -12.90
C LYS A 86 -1.43 2.89 -12.66
N ASN A 87 -1.67 1.74 -13.27
CA ASN A 87 -2.87 0.96 -13.01
C ASN A 87 -2.60 0.07 -11.79
N PRO A 88 -3.39 0.22 -10.70
CA PRO A 88 -3.16 -0.61 -9.50
C PRO A 88 -3.16 -2.11 -9.77
N GLN A 89 -3.92 -2.58 -10.76
CA GLN A 89 -3.96 -3.99 -11.10
C GLN A 89 -2.58 -4.55 -11.49
N GLU A 90 -1.68 -3.70 -11.92
CA GLU A 90 -0.33 -4.13 -12.30
C GLU A 90 0.45 -4.70 -11.11
N LEU A 91 0.08 -4.34 -9.90
CA LEU A 91 0.72 -4.90 -8.71
C LEU A 91 0.45 -6.39 -8.56
N LEU A 92 -0.67 -6.86 -9.09
CA LEU A 92 -1.01 -8.29 -9.05
C LEU A 92 -0.41 -9.06 -10.22
N SER A 93 0.00 -8.38 -11.27
CA SER A 93 0.51 -9.01 -12.48
C SER A 93 2.00 -9.27 -12.43
N GLY A 94 2.70 -8.64 -11.53
CA GLY A 94 4.15 -8.73 -11.42
C GLY A 94 4.67 -10.00 -10.80
#